data_a702a4d6278f18c9b2c0faf25d7a42b7
#
_entry.id   a702a4d6278f18c9b2c0faf25d7a42b7
#
_cell.length_a   1.000
_cell.length_b   1.000
_cell.length_c   1.000
_cell.angle_alpha   90.00
_cell.angle_beta   90.00
_cell.angle_gamma   90.00
#
_symmetry.space_group_name_H-M   'P 1'
#
loop_
_entity.id
_entity.type
_entity.pdbx_description
1 polymer ?
#
loop_
_entity_poly.entity_id
_entity_poly.type
_entity_poly.pdbx_seq_one_letter_code
_entity_poly.pdbx_strand_id
1 'polypeptide(L)'
;VGSEMCIRDRLLIEQNEDGDRRRNAAKKKELEAAEKRIAELSAIFKRLYEDSVTGRISDERFTELSADYEAEQKELKERAARLREELSKAQEATANAEKFMNVVRRHTTIEELTPTLLREFVEKIVVHESVALDGKRRGKLRRQEIEIYYSFVGKVELPDT
;
A
#
# COMPACT_ATOMS: atom_id res chain seq x y z
N VAL A 1 -24.37 -26.66 -5.19
CA VAL A 1 -24.34 -25.27 -5.71
C VAL A 1 -23.28 -24.41 -5.00
N GLY A 2 -22.71 -24.83 -3.86
CA GLY A 2 -21.72 -24.06 -3.08
C GLY A 2 -20.24 -24.26 -3.46
N SER A 3 -19.89 -25.28 -4.24
CA SER A 3 -18.50 -25.66 -4.51
C SER A 3 -17.85 -24.88 -5.68
N GLU A 4 -18.63 -24.53 -6.70
CA GLU A 4 -18.10 -23.86 -7.89
C GLU A 4 -17.78 -22.36 -7.64
N MET A 5 -18.59 -21.70 -6.81
CA MET A 5 -18.33 -20.29 -6.42
C MET A 5 -17.03 -20.16 -5.63
N CYS A 6 -16.74 -21.11 -4.75
CA CYS A 6 -15.52 -21.13 -3.95
C CYS A 6 -14.24 -21.36 -4.77
N ILE A 7 -14.32 -22.16 -5.86
CA ILE A 7 -13.16 -22.41 -6.76
C ILE A 7 -12.88 -21.18 -7.62
N ARG A 8 -13.90 -20.51 -8.13
CA ARG A 8 -13.78 -19.30 -8.97
C ARG A 8 -13.22 -18.13 -8.18
N ASP A 9 -13.69 -17.92 -6.95
CA ASP A 9 -13.19 -16.86 -6.06
C ASP A 9 -11.75 -17.13 -5.65
N ARG A 10 -11.39 -18.38 -5.40
CA ARG A 10 -10.02 -18.78 -5.08
C ARG A 10 -9.05 -18.53 -6.24
N LEU A 11 -9.45 -18.84 -7.48
CA LEU A 11 -8.65 -18.58 -8.67
C LEU A 11 -8.48 -17.08 -8.93
N LEU A 12 -9.50 -16.27 -8.69
CA LEU A 12 -9.43 -14.81 -8.82
C LEU A 12 -8.49 -14.19 -7.77
N ILE A 13 -8.51 -14.70 -6.53
CA ILE A 13 -7.61 -14.25 -5.46
C ILE A 13 -6.16 -14.62 -5.82
N GLU A 14 -5.89 -15.86 -6.22
CA GLU A 14 -4.56 -16.32 -6.62
C GLU A 14 -4.01 -15.51 -7.82
N GLN A 15 -4.84 -15.21 -8.83
CA GLN A 15 -4.43 -14.39 -9.98
C GLN A 15 -4.11 -12.94 -9.59
N ASN A 16 -4.85 -12.35 -8.65
CA ASN A 16 -4.58 -11.02 -8.13
C ASN A 16 -3.29 -10.99 -7.30
N GLU A 17 -3.05 -11.98 -6.45
CA GLU A 17 -1.81 -12.09 -5.67
C GLU A 17 -0.58 -12.22 -6.55
N ASP A 18 -0.63 -13.04 -7.61
CA ASP A 18 0.47 -13.17 -8.57
C ASP A 18 0.71 -11.89 -9.37
N GLY A 19 -0.35 -11.16 -9.73
CA GLY A 19 -0.26 -9.86 -10.37
C GLY A 19 0.43 -8.83 -9.48
N ASP A 20 0.09 -8.79 -8.20
CA ASP A 20 0.67 -7.88 -7.22
C ASP A 20 2.13 -8.23 -6.91
N ARG A 21 2.46 -9.50 -6.79
CA ARG A 21 3.86 -9.97 -6.63
C ARG A 21 4.72 -9.55 -7.80
N ARG A 22 4.24 -9.72 -9.04
CA ARG A 22 4.98 -9.31 -10.25
C ARG A 22 5.17 -7.79 -10.30
N ARG A 23 4.13 -7.00 -9.98
CA ARG A 23 4.21 -5.55 -9.91
C ARG A 23 5.20 -5.07 -8.86
N ASN A 24 5.16 -5.65 -7.67
CA ASN A 24 6.08 -5.32 -6.60
C ASN A 24 7.54 -5.73 -6.93
N ALA A 25 7.74 -6.87 -7.59
CA ALA A 25 9.05 -7.29 -8.07
C ALA A 25 9.60 -6.33 -9.15
N ALA A 26 8.75 -5.84 -10.06
CA ALA A 26 9.13 -4.83 -11.05
C ALA A 26 9.52 -3.50 -10.40
N LYS A 27 8.71 -3.00 -9.45
CA LYS A 27 9.02 -1.79 -8.67
C LYS A 27 10.31 -1.90 -7.88
N LYS A 28 10.61 -3.07 -7.31
CA LYS A 28 11.85 -3.31 -6.60
C LYS A 28 13.06 -3.23 -7.52
N LYS A 29 13.00 -3.85 -8.71
CA LYS A 29 14.07 -3.74 -9.72
C LYS A 29 14.27 -2.30 -10.19
N GLU A 30 13.18 -1.57 -10.37
CA GLU A 30 13.22 -0.16 -10.76
C GLU A 30 13.88 0.70 -9.66
N LEU A 31 13.54 0.47 -8.40
CA LEU A 31 14.17 1.12 -7.26
C LEU A 31 15.67 0.83 -7.21
N GLU A 32 16.09 -0.43 -7.34
CA GLU A 32 17.50 -0.83 -7.38
C GLU A 32 18.26 -0.15 -8.53
N ALA A 33 17.64 -0.06 -9.70
CA ALA A 33 18.23 0.62 -10.86
C ALA A 33 18.38 2.14 -10.62
N ALA A 34 17.36 2.79 -10.03
CA ALA A 34 17.42 4.21 -9.69
C ALA A 34 18.49 4.48 -8.63
N GLU A 35 18.59 3.67 -7.59
CA GLU A 35 19.62 3.81 -6.54
C GLU A 35 21.04 3.63 -7.11
N LYS A 36 21.23 2.64 -7.97
CA LYS A 36 22.49 2.42 -8.66
C LYS A 36 22.88 3.63 -9.52
N ARG A 37 21.93 4.17 -10.29
CA ARG A 37 22.17 5.35 -11.13
C ARG A 37 22.50 6.59 -10.30
N ILE A 38 21.84 6.80 -9.17
CA ILE A 38 22.15 7.88 -8.22
C ILE A 38 23.59 7.76 -7.71
N ALA A 39 24.05 6.55 -7.39
CA ALA A 39 25.43 6.31 -6.96
C ALA A 39 26.44 6.57 -8.07
N GLU A 40 26.13 6.14 -9.31
CA GLU A 40 26.95 6.42 -10.49
C GLU A 40 27.08 7.94 -10.75
N LEU A 41 25.97 8.68 -10.72
CA LEU A 41 25.96 10.13 -10.88
C LEU A 41 26.79 10.83 -9.81
N SER A 42 26.71 10.36 -8.56
CA SER A 42 27.54 10.91 -7.48
C SER A 42 29.04 10.69 -7.71
N ALA A 43 29.41 9.53 -8.26
CA ALA A 43 30.81 9.24 -8.61
C ALA A 43 31.28 10.07 -9.80
N ILE A 44 30.43 10.27 -10.82
CA ILE A 44 30.72 11.12 -11.99
C ILE A 44 30.89 12.56 -11.54
N PHE A 45 29.99 13.08 -10.70
CA PHE A 45 30.03 14.43 -10.18
C PHE A 45 31.34 14.70 -9.41
N LYS A 46 31.79 13.75 -8.59
CA LYS A 46 33.08 13.87 -7.89
C LYS A 46 34.24 14.00 -8.85
N ARG A 47 34.31 13.20 -9.91
CA ARG A 47 35.35 13.28 -10.94
C ARG A 47 35.29 14.62 -11.70
N LEU A 48 34.09 15.06 -12.07
CA LEU A 48 33.86 16.33 -12.72
C LEU A 48 34.38 17.50 -11.89
N TYR A 49 34.16 17.46 -10.57
CA TYR A 49 34.71 18.45 -9.64
C TYR A 49 36.26 18.42 -9.60
N GLU A 50 36.87 17.24 -9.52
CA GLU A 50 38.32 17.06 -9.54
C GLU A 50 38.93 17.59 -10.83
N ASP A 51 38.30 17.34 -11.98
CA ASP A 51 38.74 17.83 -13.29
C ASP A 51 38.59 19.36 -13.44
N SER A 52 37.54 19.95 -12.85
CA SER A 52 37.38 21.41 -12.79
C SER A 52 38.47 22.06 -11.95
N VAL A 53 38.74 21.54 -10.74
CA VAL A 53 39.79 22.07 -9.86
C VAL A 53 41.18 21.98 -10.50
N THR A 54 41.43 20.93 -11.31
CA THR A 54 42.71 20.77 -12.02
C THR A 54 42.79 21.55 -13.34
N GLY A 55 41.77 22.31 -13.71
CA GLY A 55 41.70 23.11 -14.92
C GLY A 55 41.58 22.32 -16.23
N ARG A 56 41.19 21.03 -16.13
CA ARG A 56 40.92 20.16 -17.30
C ARG A 56 39.60 20.48 -17.99
N ILE A 57 38.70 21.10 -17.26
CA ILE A 57 37.38 21.50 -17.73
C ILE A 57 37.20 22.99 -17.42
N SER A 58 36.60 23.74 -18.34
CA SER A 58 36.27 25.15 -18.09
C SER A 58 35.10 25.28 -17.11
N ASP A 59 35.06 26.41 -16.39
CA ASP A 59 33.99 26.71 -15.43
C ASP A 59 32.60 26.71 -16.07
N GLU A 60 32.49 27.18 -17.31
CA GLU A 60 31.24 27.17 -18.07
C GLU A 60 30.75 25.71 -18.31
N ARG A 61 31.67 24.84 -18.76
CA ARG A 61 31.37 23.46 -19.03
C ARG A 61 31.06 22.67 -17.75
N PHE A 62 31.79 22.98 -16.67
CA PHE A 62 31.48 22.41 -15.34
C PHE A 62 30.08 22.80 -14.89
N THR A 63 29.69 24.05 -15.01
CA THR A 63 28.38 24.56 -14.60
C THR A 63 27.26 23.90 -15.39
N GLU A 64 27.40 23.79 -16.71
CA GLU A 64 26.41 23.11 -17.58
C GLU A 64 26.19 21.63 -17.18
N LEU A 65 27.29 20.86 -17.12
CA LEU A 65 27.22 19.44 -16.78
C LEU A 65 26.75 19.19 -15.35
N SER A 66 27.13 20.07 -14.41
CA SER A 66 26.68 19.97 -13.02
C SER A 66 25.18 20.15 -12.90
N ALA A 67 24.59 21.11 -13.61
CA ALA A 67 23.17 21.36 -13.60
C ALA A 67 22.37 20.15 -14.15
N ASP A 68 22.87 19.55 -15.23
CA ASP A 68 22.22 18.35 -15.82
C ASP A 68 22.28 17.17 -14.87
N TYR A 69 23.41 16.88 -14.26
CA TYR A 69 23.56 15.77 -13.31
C TYR A 69 22.75 15.98 -12.02
N GLU A 70 22.69 17.21 -11.52
CA GLU A 70 21.87 17.53 -10.35
C GLU A 70 20.38 17.36 -10.64
N ALA A 71 19.93 17.79 -11.82
CA ALA A 71 18.52 17.61 -12.24
C ALA A 71 18.17 16.12 -12.35
N GLU A 72 19.00 15.32 -13.05
CA GLU A 72 18.79 13.87 -13.16
C GLU A 72 18.79 13.19 -11.78
N GLN A 73 19.74 13.57 -10.92
CA GLN A 73 19.83 12.98 -9.58
C GLN A 73 18.63 13.33 -8.71
N LYS A 74 18.11 14.55 -8.81
CA LYS A 74 16.91 14.98 -8.09
C LYS A 74 15.70 14.17 -8.51
N GLU A 75 15.47 14.04 -9.82
CA GLU A 75 14.34 13.25 -10.36
C GLU A 75 14.41 11.80 -9.92
N LEU A 76 15.59 11.18 -10.01
CA LEU A 76 15.79 9.80 -9.56
C LEU A 76 15.56 9.62 -8.06
N LYS A 77 15.98 10.56 -7.22
CA LYS A 77 15.75 10.54 -5.77
C LYS A 77 14.26 10.62 -5.44
N GLU A 78 13.52 11.51 -6.10
CA GLU A 78 12.07 11.63 -5.93
C GLU A 78 11.34 10.35 -6.36
N ARG A 79 11.76 9.74 -7.48
CA ARG A 79 11.22 8.48 -7.97
C ARG A 79 11.52 7.35 -7.01
N ALA A 80 12.76 7.23 -6.52
CA ALA A 80 13.13 6.22 -5.54
C ALA A 80 12.33 6.37 -4.23
N ALA A 81 12.08 7.59 -3.76
CA ALA A 81 11.29 7.85 -2.58
C ALA A 81 9.84 7.37 -2.75
N ARG A 82 9.20 7.68 -3.90
CA ARG A 82 7.84 7.18 -4.21
C ARG A 82 7.78 5.66 -4.27
N LEU A 83 8.74 5.01 -4.94
CA LEU A 83 8.78 3.55 -5.05
C LEU A 83 8.97 2.86 -3.69
N ARG A 84 9.80 3.43 -2.80
CA ARG A 84 9.98 2.92 -1.43
C ARG A 84 8.68 3.01 -0.63
N GLU A 85 7.98 4.13 -0.71
CA GLU A 85 6.70 4.32 -0.02
C GLU A 85 5.64 3.33 -0.51
N GLU A 86 5.53 3.14 -1.84
CA GLU A 86 4.59 2.17 -2.42
C GLU A 86 4.90 0.73 -2.01
N LEU A 87 6.19 0.34 -2.01
CA LEU A 87 6.63 -0.98 -1.59
C LEU A 87 6.39 -1.20 -0.08
N SER A 88 6.63 -0.19 0.76
CA SER A 88 6.34 -0.25 2.19
C SER A 88 4.86 -0.46 2.45
N LYS A 89 3.98 0.32 1.80
CA LYS A 89 2.53 0.15 1.91
C LYS A 89 2.06 -1.24 1.47
N ALA A 90 2.64 -1.77 0.38
CA ALA A 90 2.32 -3.12 -0.09
C ALA A 90 2.77 -4.20 0.91
N GLN A 91 3.93 -4.05 1.53
CA GLN A 91 4.42 -4.97 2.55
C GLN A 91 3.56 -4.92 3.82
N GLU A 92 3.17 -3.74 4.27
CA GLU A 92 2.27 -3.57 5.42
C GLU A 92 0.90 -4.21 5.16
N ALA A 93 0.33 -4.01 3.97
CA ALA A 93 -0.94 -4.62 3.58
C ALA A 93 -0.84 -6.16 3.60
N THR A 94 0.23 -6.74 3.04
CA THR A 94 0.47 -8.19 3.06
C THR A 94 0.62 -8.71 4.49
N ALA A 95 1.43 -8.05 5.32
CA ALA A 95 1.63 -8.45 6.71
C ALA A 95 0.32 -8.37 7.53
N ASN A 96 -0.51 -7.36 7.28
CA ASN A 96 -1.80 -7.23 7.93
C ASN A 96 -2.80 -8.31 7.48
N ALA A 97 -2.82 -8.63 6.19
CA ALA A 97 -3.63 -9.74 5.66
C ALA A 97 -3.21 -11.09 6.26
N GLU A 98 -1.90 -11.35 6.38
CA GLU A 98 -1.40 -12.57 7.04
C GLU A 98 -1.79 -12.65 8.51
N LYS A 99 -1.69 -11.55 9.25
CA LYS A 99 -2.13 -11.48 10.66
C LYS A 99 -3.62 -11.80 10.78
N PHE A 100 -4.46 -11.19 9.93
CA PHE A 100 -5.89 -11.45 9.88
C PHE A 100 -6.18 -12.92 9.58
N MET A 101 -5.54 -13.51 8.57
CA MET A 101 -5.71 -14.91 8.21
C MET A 101 -5.27 -15.86 9.33
N ASN A 102 -4.26 -15.50 10.11
CA ASN A 102 -3.83 -16.27 11.26
C ASN A 102 -4.88 -16.24 12.39
N VAL A 103 -5.58 -15.12 12.59
CA VAL A 103 -6.71 -15.04 13.53
C VAL A 103 -7.87 -15.89 13.03
N VAL A 104 -8.24 -15.78 11.74
CA VAL A 104 -9.31 -16.60 11.13
C VAL A 104 -9.03 -18.11 11.27
N ARG A 105 -7.77 -18.54 11.00
CA ARG A 105 -7.39 -19.96 11.11
C ARG A 105 -7.49 -20.51 12.54
N ARG A 106 -7.28 -19.67 13.56
CA ARG A 106 -7.45 -20.07 14.96
C ARG A 106 -8.92 -20.26 15.36
N HIS A 107 -9.82 -19.58 14.66
CA HIS A 107 -11.26 -19.57 14.92
C HIS A 107 -12.06 -20.13 13.74
N THR A 108 -11.74 -21.37 13.33
CA THR A 108 -12.39 -22.04 12.16
C THR A 108 -13.87 -22.33 12.37
N THR A 109 -14.32 -22.43 13.62
CA THR A 109 -15.73 -22.64 13.97
C THR A 109 -16.12 -21.63 15.05
N ILE A 110 -16.95 -20.65 14.68
CA ILE A 110 -17.51 -19.68 15.64
C ILE A 110 -18.89 -20.18 16.04
N GLU A 111 -18.95 -20.86 17.19
CA GLU A 111 -20.22 -21.34 17.75
C GLU A 111 -20.93 -20.22 18.51
N GLU A 112 -20.19 -19.33 19.16
CA GLU A 112 -20.70 -18.24 19.96
C GLU A 112 -19.86 -16.99 19.84
N LEU A 113 -20.50 -15.83 19.69
CA LEU A 113 -19.82 -14.53 19.60
C LEU A 113 -19.41 -14.05 20.99
N THR A 114 -18.19 -14.39 21.41
CA THR A 114 -17.68 -13.97 22.71
C THR A 114 -17.01 -12.58 22.65
N PRO A 115 -16.96 -11.83 23.77
CA PRO A 115 -16.24 -10.55 23.82
C PRO A 115 -14.76 -10.64 23.45
N THR A 116 -14.11 -11.78 23.72
CA THR A 116 -12.72 -12.03 23.34
C THR A 116 -12.57 -12.12 21.84
N LEU A 117 -13.43 -12.87 21.20
CA LEU A 117 -13.46 -13.05 19.75
C LEU A 117 -13.75 -11.71 19.04
N LEU A 118 -14.70 -10.92 19.56
CA LEU A 118 -14.97 -9.58 19.04
C LEU A 118 -13.72 -8.69 19.08
N ARG A 119 -12.97 -8.69 20.17
CA ARG A 119 -11.74 -7.87 20.32
C ARG A 119 -10.60 -8.32 19.40
N GLU A 120 -10.55 -9.59 19.01
CA GLU A 120 -9.54 -10.09 18.06
C GLU A 120 -9.86 -9.69 16.62
N PHE A 121 -11.15 -9.68 16.25
CA PHE A 121 -11.56 -9.41 14.88
C PHE A 121 -11.94 -7.95 14.61
N VAL A 122 -12.45 -7.24 15.61
CA VAL A 122 -13.01 -5.89 15.44
C VAL A 122 -12.17 -4.86 16.17
N GLU A 123 -11.66 -3.89 15.41
CA GLU A 123 -10.91 -2.75 15.95
C GLU A 123 -11.85 -1.70 16.55
N LYS A 124 -12.90 -1.34 15.81
CA LYS A 124 -13.94 -0.40 16.25
C LYS A 124 -15.24 -0.60 15.51
N ILE A 125 -16.33 -0.22 16.17
CA ILE A 125 -17.68 -0.15 15.58
C ILE A 125 -18.13 1.30 15.69
N VAL A 126 -18.51 1.89 14.57
CA VAL A 126 -19.09 3.24 14.51
C VAL A 126 -20.58 3.09 14.26
N VAL A 127 -21.39 3.59 15.20
CA VAL A 127 -22.84 3.57 15.11
C VAL A 127 -23.31 4.99 14.83
N HIS A 128 -23.82 5.22 13.64
CA HIS A 128 -24.34 6.52 13.23
C HIS A 128 -25.72 6.79 13.84
N GLU A 129 -26.10 8.05 13.86
CA GLU A 129 -27.43 8.44 14.34
C GLU A 129 -28.52 7.86 13.44
N SER A 130 -29.55 7.30 14.07
CA SER A 130 -30.65 6.70 13.32
C SER A 130 -31.58 7.78 12.72
N VAL A 131 -31.87 7.64 11.43
CA VAL A 131 -32.73 8.56 10.67
C VAL A 131 -34.12 7.95 10.45
N ALA A 132 -35.18 8.72 10.72
CA ALA A 132 -36.54 8.27 10.47
C ALA A 132 -36.84 8.25 8.96
N LEU A 133 -37.35 7.14 8.44
CA LEU A 133 -37.66 6.99 7.01
C LEU A 133 -38.96 7.69 6.61
N ASP A 134 -39.86 7.98 7.57
CA ASP A 134 -41.15 8.64 7.35
C ASP A 134 -41.12 10.16 7.61
N GLY A 135 -39.93 10.73 7.81
CA GLY A 135 -39.74 12.17 8.09
C GLY A 135 -40.28 12.62 9.45
N LYS A 136 -40.83 11.74 10.28
CA LYS A 136 -41.38 12.05 11.59
C LYS A 136 -40.38 11.73 12.71
N ARG A 137 -40.16 12.64 13.63
CA ARG A 137 -39.21 12.49 14.76
C ARG A 137 -39.45 11.24 15.63
N ARG A 138 -40.68 10.68 15.61
CA ARG A 138 -41.09 9.45 16.32
C ARG A 138 -41.59 8.35 15.36
N GLY A 139 -41.12 8.32 14.12
CA GLY A 139 -41.49 7.29 13.15
C GLY A 139 -41.07 5.88 13.59
N LYS A 140 -41.94 4.90 13.27
CA LYS A 140 -41.69 3.48 13.63
C LYS A 140 -40.57 2.84 12.81
N LEU A 141 -40.32 3.35 11.59
CA LEU A 141 -39.27 2.84 10.69
C LEU A 141 -38.09 3.80 10.74
N ARG A 142 -36.95 3.28 11.18
CA ARG A 142 -35.69 4.05 11.26
C ARG A 142 -34.58 3.26 10.56
N ARG A 143 -33.76 3.99 9.81
CA ARG A 143 -32.51 3.47 9.24
C ARG A 143 -31.36 3.89 10.15
N GLN A 144 -30.48 2.95 10.45
CA GLN A 144 -29.27 3.22 11.19
C GLN A 144 -28.11 2.59 10.43
N GLU A 145 -27.07 3.37 10.22
CA GLU A 145 -25.86 2.93 9.59
C GLU A 145 -24.87 2.50 10.68
N ILE A 146 -24.26 1.34 10.49
CA ILE A 146 -23.25 0.78 11.38
C ILE A 146 -22.07 0.41 10.54
N GLU A 147 -20.91 0.98 10.86
CA GLU A 147 -19.64 0.66 10.22
C GLU A 147 -18.81 -0.21 11.15
N ILE A 148 -18.35 -1.34 10.65
CA ILE A 148 -17.48 -2.25 11.40
C ILE A 148 -16.10 -2.21 10.76
N TYR A 149 -15.10 -1.84 11.56
CA TYR A 149 -13.70 -1.86 11.17
C TYR A 149 -13.05 -3.11 11.75
N TYR A 150 -12.60 -3.97 10.86
CA TYR A 150 -11.95 -5.21 11.24
C TYR A 150 -10.46 -4.98 11.50
N SER A 151 -9.93 -5.65 12.51
CA SER A 151 -8.51 -5.65 12.81
C SER A 151 -7.70 -6.10 11.58
N PHE A 152 -6.66 -5.35 11.22
CA PHE A 152 -5.72 -5.60 10.11
C PHE A 152 -6.24 -5.36 8.69
N VAL A 153 -7.56 -5.39 8.43
CA VAL A 153 -8.13 -5.23 7.07
C VAL A 153 -9.01 -3.98 6.94
N GLY A 154 -9.35 -3.31 8.04
CA GLY A 154 -10.18 -2.11 8.03
C GLY A 154 -11.66 -2.36 7.75
N LYS A 155 -12.33 -1.39 7.14
CA LYS A 155 -13.74 -1.48 6.77
C LYS A 155 -13.93 -2.43 5.58
N VAL A 156 -14.78 -3.42 5.74
CA VAL A 156 -15.21 -4.31 4.66
C VAL A 156 -16.59 -3.88 4.19
N GLU A 157 -16.72 -3.56 2.92
CA GLU A 157 -18.03 -3.30 2.30
C GLU A 157 -18.64 -4.62 1.89
N LEU A 158 -19.78 -4.93 2.48
CA LEU A 158 -20.56 -6.10 2.09
C LEU A 158 -21.39 -5.73 0.84
N PRO A 159 -21.50 -6.62 -0.17
CA PRO A 159 -22.38 -6.38 -1.29
C PRO A 159 -23.82 -6.28 -0.79
N ASP A 160 -24.56 -5.29 -1.32
CA ASP A 160 -25.99 -5.13 -1.05
C ASP A 160 -26.73 -6.43 -1.43
N THR A 161 -27.54 -6.95 -0.48
CA THR A 161 -28.34 -8.15 -0.64
C THR A 161 -29.68 -7.80 -1.29
#